data_58389cd5dd60f83852bb88e3b6f06d36
#
_entry.id   58389cd5dd60f83852bb88e3b6f06d36
#
_cell.length_a   1.000
_cell.length_b   1.000
_cell.length_c   1.000
_cell.angle_alpha   90.00
_cell.angle_beta   90.00
_cell.angle_gamma   90.00
#
_symmetry.space_group_name_H-M   'P 1'
#
loop_
_entity.id
_entity.type
_entity.pdbx_description
1 polymer ?
#
loop_
_entity_poly.entity_id
_entity_poly.type
_entity_poly.pdbx_seq_one_letter_code
_entity_poly.pdbx_strand_id
1 'polypeptide(L)'
;MRLIRPLFVVRLAALLLGISVCLPTGVQAQTAKTTKKAPTKTTTAKKPAAKKPAYSASTAAARRARLARARRAAKAREAARVRAAAAALRDAMTPRFRTDENGAQIPDLRAEAAIAFNPVTGEVLWEENAQDKRPIASITKVMTAVVFLEDSPDLSQVVTVERSDVYAASTTYLRANERVSLHNLLHLTLIASDNAAARVLARVSHGGTASFVERMNEKAIELGLESTTFADPSGLNPANISSAYDLSRLISFAAADERIAPIMRTPSYQLSVGRRTLKINNTNKLLAGTR
;
A
#
# COMPACT_ATOMS: atom_id res chain seq x y z
N MET A 1 -8.98 25.03 -58.36
CA MET A 1 -7.95 24.10 -58.80
C MET A 1 -8.05 22.84 -57.94
N ARG A 2 -8.43 21.75 -58.56
CA ARG A 2 -8.59 20.40 -57.94
C ARG A 2 -7.23 19.80 -57.63
N LEU A 3 -7.12 19.01 -56.51
CA LEU A 3 -6.18 17.90 -56.37
C LEU A 3 -6.49 17.12 -55.11
N ILE A 4 -7.17 16.00 -55.24
CA ILE A 4 -6.72 14.59 -55.30
C ILE A 4 -6.18 14.07 -53.98
N ARG A 5 -7.00 13.23 -53.32
CA ARG A 5 -6.63 12.29 -52.25
C ARG A 5 -6.06 11.02 -52.84
N PRO A 6 -5.16 10.30 -52.19
CA PRO A 6 -5.07 8.86 -52.40
C PRO A 6 -5.58 8.08 -51.18
N LEU A 7 -6.52 7.16 -51.48
CA LEU A 7 -6.89 6.02 -50.65
C LEU A 7 -5.68 5.09 -50.47
N PHE A 8 -5.41 4.73 -49.23
CA PHE A 8 -4.60 3.54 -48.94
C PHE A 8 -5.48 2.42 -48.41
N VAL A 9 -5.63 1.41 -49.24
CA VAL A 9 -6.25 0.11 -48.93
C VAL A 9 -5.22 -0.71 -48.19
N VAL A 10 -5.46 -1.06 -46.93
CA VAL A 10 -4.65 -2.04 -46.20
C VAL A 10 -5.38 -3.39 -46.22
N ARG A 11 -4.76 -4.35 -46.88
CA ARG A 11 -5.18 -5.76 -46.96
C ARG A 11 -5.00 -6.42 -45.57
N LEU A 12 -6.07 -7.05 -45.13
CA LEU A 12 -6.11 -7.93 -43.96
C LEU A 12 -5.49 -9.27 -44.33
N ALA A 13 -4.36 -9.64 -43.75
CA ALA A 13 -3.81 -10.99 -43.82
C ALA A 13 -4.11 -11.70 -42.48
N ALA A 14 -5.03 -12.66 -42.53
CA ALA A 14 -5.32 -13.56 -41.43
C ALA A 14 -4.23 -14.63 -41.33
N LEU A 15 -3.50 -14.68 -40.23
CA LEU A 15 -2.58 -15.76 -39.88
C LEU A 15 -3.22 -16.62 -38.81
N LEU A 16 -3.72 -17.79 -39.18
CA LEU A 16 -4.17 -18.85 -38.28
C LEU A 16 -2.94 -19.56 -37.70
N LEU A 17 -2.65 -19.36 -36.44
CA LEU A 17 -1.72 -20.17 -35.65
C LEU A 17 -2.52 -21.07 -34.72
N GLY A 18 -2.52 -22.37 -35.01
CA GLY A 18 -3.12 -23.41 -34.17
C GLY A 18 -2.40 -23.55 -32.85
N ILE A 19 -3.15 -23.38 -31.76
CA ILE A 19 -2.69 -23.71 -30.40
C ILE A 19 -3.16 -25.13 -30.11
N SER A 20 -2.20 -26.07 -30.04
CA SER A 20 -2.38 -27.43 -29.56
C SER A 20 -2.60 -27.39 -28.06
N VAL A 21 -3.83 -27.70 -27.62
CA VAL A 21 -4.19 -27.85 -26.20
C VAL A 21 -3.80 -29.26 -25.77
N CYS A 22 -2.75 -29.37 -24.94
CA CYS A 22 -2.39 -30.58 -24.24
C CYS A 22 -3.24 -30.68 -22.97
N LEU A 23 -4.21 -31.58 -22.98
CA LEU A 23 -5.04 -31.93 -21.80
C LEU A 23 -4.27 -32.94 -20.94
N PRO A 24 -4.17 -32.79 -19.63
CA PRO A 24 -3.67 -33.83 -18.76
C PRO A 24 -4.73 -34.91 -18.57
N THR A 25 -4.34 -36.13 -18.83
CA THR A 25 -5.10 -37.37 -18.68
C THR A 25 -5.58 -37.62 -17.23
N GLY A 26 -6.81 -38.03 -17.13
CA GLY A 26 -7.56 -38.25 -15.89
C GLY A 26 -6.94 -39.26 -14.95
N VAL A 27 -7.09 -38.97 -13.67
CA VAL A 27 -6.93 -39.91 -12.57
C VAL A 27 -8.24 -40.70 -12.43
N GLN A 28 -8.19 -41.98 -12.70
CA GLN A 28 -9.30 -42.89 -12.50
C GLN A 28 -9.51 -43.14 -11.00
N ALA A 29 -10.69 -42.83 -10.50
CA ALA A 29 -11.16 -43.22 -9.21
C ALA A 29 -11.48 -44.72 -9.24
N GLN A 30 -10.73 -45.55 -8.49
CA GLN A 30 -11.05 -46.97 -8.25
C GLN A 30 -12.20 -47.05 -7.25
N THR A 31 -13.34 -47.52 -7.73
CA THR A 31 -14.49 -47.92 -6.90
C THR A 31 -14.19 -49.26 -6.22
N ALA A 32 -14.01 -49.22 -4.91
CA ALA A 32 -13.92 -50.46 -4.09
C ALA A 32 -15.29 -51.11 -3.97
N LYS A 33 -15.40 -52.33 -4.48
CA LYS A 33 -16.58 -53.20 -4.31
C LYS A 33 -16.67 -53.65 -2.84
N THR A 34 -17.75 -53.32 -2.18
CA THR A 34 -18.14 -53.84 -0.86
C THR A 34 -18.69 -55.24 -1.02
N THR A 35 -17.95 -56.27 -0.61
CA THR A 35 -18.44 -57.62 -0.39
C THR A 35 -18.98 -57.74 1.03
N LYS A 36 -20.31 -58.00 1.13
CA LYS A 36 -20.98 -58.37 2.38
C LYS A 36 -20.46 -59.71 2.89
N LYS A 37 -19.85 -59.76 4.07
CA LYS A 37 -19.52 -60.98 4.81
C LYS A 37 -20.41 -61.10 6.06
N ALA A 38 -21.02 -62.24 6.26
CA ALA A 38 -21.96 -62.54 7.31
C ALA A 38 -21.37 -62.45 8.74
N PRO A 39 -22.19 -62.31 9.79
CA PRO A 39 -21.72 -62.02 11.13
C PRO A 39 -21.18 -63.25 11.82
N THR A 40 -19.89 -63.22 12.14
CA THR A 40 -19.30 -64.19 13.07
C THR A 40 -19.43 -63.69 14.50
N LYS A 41 -20.07 -64.43 15.39
CA LYS A 41 -20.15 -64.13 16.82
C LYS A 41 -18.74 -64.11 17.41
N THR A 42 -18.27 -62.96 17.83
CA THR A 42 -17.01 -62.81 18.55
C THR A 42 -17.32 -62.34 19.97
N THR A 43 -16.91 -63.21 20.90
CA THR A 43 -16.94 -62.98 22.34
C THR A 43 -16.33 -61.67 22.74
N THR A 44 -17.06 -60.90 23.53
CA THR A 44 -16.67 -59.61 24.11
C THR A 44 -15.48 -59.77 25.07
N ALA A 45 -14.27 -59.63 24.58
CA ALA A 45 -13.12 -59.34 25.44
C ALA A 45 -13.20 -57.87 25.91
N LYS A 46 -13.39 -57.72 27.21
CA LYS A 46 -13.44 -56.44 27.92
C LYS A 46 -12.09 -55.68 27.71
N LYS A 47 -12.09 -54.66 26.88
CA LYS A 47 -10.92 -53.79 26.62
C LYS A 47 -10.53 -53.14 27.96
N PRO A 48 -9.26 -53.23 28.41
CA PRO A 48 -8.86 -52.59 29.66
C PRO A 48 -9.03 -51.07 29.51
N ALA A 49 -9.70 -50.46 30.45
CA ALA A 49 -9.89 -49.02 30.51
C ALA A 49 -8.51 -48.34 30.53
N ALA A 50 -8.23 -47.53 29.49
CA ALA A 50 -7.03 -46.73 29.44
C ALA A 50 -7.00 -45.78 30.66
N LYS A 51 -6.09 -46.05 31.61
CA LYS A 51 -5.85 -45.21 32.77
C LYS A 51 -5.49 -43.81 32.22
N LYS A 52 -6.33 -42.80 32.50
CA LYS A 52 -6.01 -41.41 32.25
C LYS A 52 -4.66 -41.12 32.94
N PRO A 53 -3.68 -40.53 32.23
CA PRO A 53 -2.37 -40.25 32.84
C PRO A 53 -2.60 -39.38 34.08
N ALA A 54 -2.13 -39.84 35.24
CA ALA A 54 -2.19 -39.10 36.49
C ALA A 54 -1.42 -37.79 36.31
N TYR A 55 -2.11 -36.66 36.40
CA TYR A 55 -1.53 -35.32 36.26
C TYR A 55 -0.72 -35.03 37.51
N SER A 56 0.58 -35.35 37.51
CA SER A 56 1.43 -35.18 38.69
C SER A 56 1.70 -33.69 38.91
N ALA A 57 1.81 -33.27 40.18
CA ALA A 57 2.13 -31.90 40.56
C ALA A 57 3.48 -31.43 39.95
N SER A 58 4.42 -32.38 39.74
CA SER A 58 5.71 -32.13 39.07
C SER A 58 5.56 -31.70 37.59
N THR A 59 4.64 -32.32 36.85
CA THR A 59 4.37 -31.91 35.44
C THR A 59 3.69 -30.58 35.33
N ALA A 60 2.82 -30.23 36.29
CA ALA A 60 2.20 -28.92 36.37
C ALA A 60 3.22 -27.81 36.70
N ALA A 61 4.14 -28.08 37.63
CA ALA A 61 5.22 -27.17 37.98
C ALA A 61 6.20 -26.92 36.79
N ALA A 62 6.59 -27.99 36.09
CA ALA A 62 7.44 -27.91 34.91
C ALA A 62 6.77 -27.07 33.79
N ARG A 63 5.46 -27.28 33.57
CA ARG A 63 4.70 -26.47 32.59
C ARG A 63 4.62 -24.99 32.97
N ARG A 64 4.39 -24.67 34.26
CA ARG A 64 4.39 -23.30 34.76
C ARG A 64 5.78 -22.64 34.57
N ALA A 65 6.85 -23.36 34.89
CA ALA A 65 8.22 -22.86 34.69
C ALA A 65 8.54 -22.61 33.22
N ARG A 66 8.12 -23.50 32.31
CA ARG A 66 8.28 -23.33 30.85
C ARG A 66 7.51 -22.11 30.34
N LEU A 67 6.26 -21.92 30.78
CA LEU A 67 5.44 -20.76 30.43
C LEU A 67 6.05 -19.46 30.98
N ALA A 68 6.54 -19.47 32.21
CA ALA A 68 7.22 -18.31 32.80
C ALA A 68 8.50 -17.93 32.03
N ARG A 69 9.32 -18.92 31.64
CA ARG A 69 10.49 -18.71 30.77
C ARG A 69 10.10 -18.14 29.40
N ALA A 70 9.06 -18.70 28.77
CA ALA A 70 8.55 -18.21 27.48
C ALA A 70 8.04 -16.77 27.57
N ARG A 71 7.31 -16.42 28.62
CA ARG A 71 6.84 -15.04 28.88
C ARG A 71 8.00 -14.06 29.12
N ARG A 72 9.04 -14.48 29.90
CA ARG A 72 10.24 -13.66 30.11
C ARG A 72 11.01 -13.46 28.80
N ALA A 73 11.18 -14.52 28.01
CA ALA A 73 11.84 -14.44 26.71
C ALA A 73 11.05 -13.56 25.72
N ALA A 74 9.73 -13.65 25.69
CA ALA A 74 8.88 -12.79 24.86
C ALA A 74 9.00 -11.31 25.27
N LYS A 75 8.94 -11.03 26.58
CA LYS A 75 9.14 -9.66 27.10
C LYS A 75 10.54 -9.10 26.81
N ALA A 76 11.57 -9.94 26.92
CA ALA A 76 12.93 -9.54 26.56
C ALA A 76 13.09 -9.24 25.07
N ARG A 77 12.51 -10.06 24.20
CA ARG A 77 12.50 -9.83 22.74
C ARG A 77 11.77 -8.54 22.39
N GLU A 78 10.63 -8.28 23.01
CA GLU A 78 9.88 -7.03 22.80
C GLU A 78 10.67 -5.81 23.28
N ALA A 79 11.27 -5.87 24.46
CA ALA A 79 12.14 -4.80 24.97
C ALA A 79 13.36 -4.57 24.07
N ALA A 80 13.98 -5.64 23.54
CA ALA A 80 15.08 -5.53 22.58
C ALA A 80 14.62 -4.87 21.27
N ARG A 81 13.44 -5.25 20.77
CA ARG A 81 12.84 -4.65 19.57
C ARG A 81 12.57 -3.15 19.74
N VAL A 82 11.99 -2.77 20.89
CA VAL A 82 11.73 -1.36 21.23
C VAL A 82 13.05 -0.57 21.32
N ARG A 83 14.08 -1.13 21.99
CA ARG A 83 15.40 -0.50 22.06
C ARG A 83 16.05 -0.35 20.68
N ALA A 84 15.99 -1.39 19.84
CA ALA A 84 16.52 -1.34 18.48
C ALA A 84 15.80 -0.29 17.61
N ALA A 85 14.46 -0.21 17.74
CA ALA A 85 13.66 0.80 17.05
C ALA A 85 14.01 2.22 17.51
N ALA A 86 14.20 2.42 18.82
CA ALA A 86 14.61 3.71 19.38
C ALA A 86 16.03 4.10 18.95
N ALA A 87 16.96 3.15 18.88
CA ALA A 87 18.31 3.39 18.40
C ALA A 87 18.31 3.74 16.90
N ALA A 88 17.55 3.02 16.09
CA ALA A 88 17.39 3.31 14.66
C ALA A 88 16.76 4.69 14.42
N LEU A 89 15.79 5.08 15.26
CA LEU A 89 15.19 6.40 15.17
C LEU A 89 16.20 7.50 15.53
N ARG A 90 16.99 7.33 16.60
CA ARG A 90 18.05 8.28 16.97
C ARG A 90 19.09 8.42 15.85
N ASP A 91 19.53 7.31 15.27
CA ASP A 91 20.46 7.31 14.15
C ASP A 91 19.87 8.04 12.93
N ALA A 92 18.58 7.82 12.63
CA ALA A 92 17.88 8.50 11.56
C ALA A 92 17.67 10.01 11.81
N MET A 93 17.61 10.44 13.08
CA MET A 93 17.44 11.85 13.46
C MET A 93 18.79 12.56 13.67
N THR A 94 19.91 11.85 13.69
CA THR A 94 21.24 12.46 13.82
C THR A 94 21.68 12.96 12.44
N PRO A 95 21.88 14.28 12.25
CA PRO A 95 22.38 14.82 10.99
C PRO A 95 23.73 14.21 10.63
N ARG A 96 23.89 13.77 9.40
CA ARG A 96 25.15 13.27 8.85
C ARG A 96 25.62 14.25 7.80
N PHE A 97 26.92 14.48 7.77
CA PHE A 97 27.56 15.36 6.79
C PHE A 97 28.67 14.59 6.11
N ARG A 98 28.89 14.89 4.84
CA ARG A 98 30.05 14.49 4.07
C ARG A 98 30.75 15.71 3.54
N THR A 99 32.04 15.60 3.24
CA THR A 99 32.78 16.67 2.60
C THR A 99 32.67 16.52 1.09
N ASP A 100 32.28 17.56 0.39
CA ASP A 100 32.25 17.59 -1.07
C ASP A 100 33.65 17.78 -1.68
N GLU A 101 33.74 17.81 -3.00
CA GLU A 101 35.00 17.99 -3.74
C GLU A 101 35.67 19.35 -3.46
N ASN A 102 34.91 20.34 -3.00
CA ASN A 102 35.37 21.69 -2.67
C ASN A 102 35.75 21.84 -1.18
N GLY A 103 35.61 20.75 -0.38
CA GLY A 103 35.87 20.79 1.05
C GLY A 103 34.71 21.29 1.91
N ALA A 104 33.53 21.57 1.34
CA ALA A 104 32.34 22.00 2.07
C ALA A 104 31.63 20.84 2.74
N GLN A 105 31.08 21.08 3.93
CA GLN A 105 30.23 20.11 4.63
C GLN A 105 28.82 20.13 4.06
N ILE A 106 28.44 19.07 3.36
CA ILE A 106 27.12 18.92 2.79
C ILE A 106 26.36 17.75 3.47
N PRO A 107 25.01 17.75 3.47
CA PRO A 107 24.23 16.65 4.02
C PRO A 107 24.59 15.30 3.39
N ASP A 108 24.85 14.29 4.23
CA ASP A 108 25.07 12.91 3.79
C ASP A 108 23.73 12.16 3.78
N LEU A 109 23.02 12.21 2.66
CA LEU A 109 21.74 11.57 2.46
C LEU A 109 21.90 10.25 1.68
N ARG A 110 21.05 9.27 2.00
CA ARG A 110 20.98 8.02 1.23
C ARG A 110 20.08 8.13 -0.01
N ALA A 111 19.39 9.26 -0.16
CA ALA A 111 18.56 9.53 -1.33
C ALA A 111 19.45 9.90 -2.52
N GLU A 112 19.08 9.42 -3.70
CA GLU A 112 19.80 9.76 -4.95
C GLU A 112 19.40 11.14 -5.48
N ALA A 113 18.26 11.68 -5.05
CA ALA A 113 17.80 13.02 -5.34
C ALA A 113 17.16 13.61 -4.09
N ALA A 114 17.44 14.84 -3.75
CA ALA A 114 16.90 15.51 -2.57
C ALA A 114 16.88 17.03 -2.73
N ILE A 115 15.99 17.67 -1.97
CA ILE A 115 15.89 19.11 -1.86
C ILE A 115 15.54 19.51 -0.43
N ALA A 116 16.18 20.55 0.08
CA ALA A 116 15.79 21.25 1.29
C ALA A 116 15.41 22.69 0.91
N PHE A 117 14.22 23.11 1.29
CA PHE A 117 13.70 24.41 0.91
C PHE A 117 12.91 25.05 2.05
N ASN A 118 12.80 26.36 2.02
CA ASN A 118 11.93 27.11 2.91
C ASN A 118 10.49 27.06 2.36
N PRO A 119 9.53 26.41 3.06
CA PRO A 119 8.16 26.23 2.53
C PRO A 119 7.36 27.55 2.47
N VAL A 120 7.82 28.61 3.14
CA VAL A 120 7.16 29.92 3.14
C VAL A 120 7.63 30.80 1.98
N THR A 121 8.94 30.82 1.73
CA THR A 121 9.56 31.68 0.70
C THR A 121 9.78 30.94 -0.61
N GLY A 122 9.80 29.61 -0.61
CA GLY A 122 10.20 28.79 -1.75
C GLY A 122 11.72 28.74 -2.00
N GLU A 123 12.51 29.41 -1.16
CA GLU A 123 13.96 29.44 -1.29
C GLU A 123 14.57 28.06 -1.13
N VAL A 124 15.38 27.62 -2.10
CA VAL A 124 16.15 26.38 -2.04
C VAL A 124 17.37 26.60 -1.17
N LEU A 125 17.43 25.89 -0.04
CA LEU A 125 18.53 25.96 0.92
C LEU A 125 19.67 24.98 0.55
N TRP A 126 19.30 23.86 -0.05
CA TRP A 126 20.22 22.85 -0.53
C TRP A 126 19.51 21.88 -1.46
N GLU A 127 20.21 21.38 -2.47
CA GLU A 127 19.68 20.35 -3.37
C GLU A 127 20.78 19.40 -3.87
N GLU A 128 20.39 18.19 -4.22
CA GLU A 128 21.22 17.19 -4.87
C GLU A 128 20.36 16.43 -5.88
N ASN A 129 20.73 16.52 -7.17
CA ASN A 129 19.99 15.90 -8.28
C ASN A 129 18.48 16.21 -8.27
N ALA A 130 18.11 17.40 -7.78
CA ALA A 130 16.70 17.72 -7.49
C ALA A 130 15.80 17.78 -8.73
N GLN A 131 16.38 17.96 -9.93
CA GLN A 131 15.66 17.98 -11.21
C GLN A 131 15.56 16.62 -11.89
N ASP A 132 16.25 15.58 -11.36
CA ASP A 132 16.25 14.26 -11.94
C ASP A 132 14.85 13.62 -11.89
N LYS A 133 14.39 13.16 -13.06
CA LYS A 133 13.11 12.45 -13.19
C LYS A 133 13.21 11.02 -12.66
N ARG A 134 12.36 10.69 -11.69
CA ARG A 134 12.35 9.37 -11.03
C ARG A 134 10.94 8.87 -10.77
N PRO A 135 10.72 7.54 -10.74
CA PRO A 135 9.46 6.99 -10.26
C PRO A 135 9.20 7.39 -8.80
N ILE A 136 8.01 7.93 -8.54
CA ILE A 136 7.66 8.53 -7.23
C ILE A 136 6.81 7.64 -6.34
N ALA A 137 6.43 6.47 -6.83
CA ALA A 137 5.63 5.51 -6.09
C ALA A 137 4.42 6.19 -5.39
N SER A 138 4.20 5.87 -4.14
CA SER A 138 3.03 6.32 -3.37
C SER A 138 2.95 7.82 -3.08
N ILE A 139 3.98 8.61 -3.38
CA ILE A 139 3.88 10.08 -3.28
C ILE A 139 2.81 10.60 -4.25
N THR A 140 2.55 9.89 -5.35
CA THR A 140 1.42 10.10 -6.27
C THR A 140 0.10 10.38 -5.56
N LYS A 141 -0.16 9.75 -4.41
CA LYS A 141 -1.42 9.88 -3.65
C LYS A 141 -1.67 11.29 -3.11
N VAL A 142 -0.63 12.10 -3.01
CA VAL A 142 -0.79 13.53 -2.66
C VAL A 142 -1.54 14.23 -3.79
N MET A 143 -1.13 14.04 -5.05
CA MET A 143 -1.85 14.58 -6.22
C MET A 143 -3.26 14.00 -6.32
N THR A 144 -3.43 12.71 -6.02
CA THR A 144 -4.77 12.09 -5.99
C THR A 144 -5.69 12.78 -4.99
N ALA A 145 -5.20 13.13 -3.80
CA ALA A 145 -6.01 13.87 -2.83
C ALA A 145 -6.32 15.29 -3.28
N VAL A 146 -5.36 15.99 -3.88
CA VAL A 146 -5.54 17.34 -4.42
C VAL A 146 -6.65 17.33 -5.47
N VAL A 147 -6.53 16.54 -6.51
CA VAL A 147 -7.50 16.50 -7.63
C VAL A 147 -8.87 16.00 -7.19
N PHE A 148 -8.92 15.01 -6.27
CA PHE A 148 -10.18 14.52 -5.72
C PHE A 148 -10.97 15.62 -4.99
N LEU A 149 -10.29 16.49 -4.25
CA LEU A 149 -10.95 17.53 -3.46
C LEU A 149 -11.30 18.79 -4.27
N GLU A 150 -10.82 18.94 -5.50
CA GLU A 150 -11.20 20.06 -6.39
C GLU A 150 -12.68 20.04 -6.72
N ASP A 151 -13.26 18.86 -6.92
CA ASP A 151 -14.69 18.70 -7.21
C ASP A 151 -15.58 18.98 -5.99
N SER A 152 -15.01 19.34 -4.83
CA SER A 152 -15.72 19.56 -3.55
C SER A 152 -16.73 18.46 -3.24
N PRO A 153 -16.32 17.17 -3.27
CA PRO A 153 -17.23 16.04 -3.14
C PRO A 153 -17.87 15.99 -1.75
N ASP A 154 -19.10 15.45 -1.65
CA ASP A 154 -19.70 15.12 -0.36
C ASP A 154 -18.92 13.96 0.29
N LEU A 155 -18.04 14.28 1.21
CA LEU A 155 -17.19 13.30 1.90
C LEU A 155 -17.99 12.29 2.74
N SER A 156 -19.25 12.57 3.05
CA SER A 156 -20.13 11.64 3.76
C SER A 156 -20.68 10.53 2.86
N GLN A 157 -20.64 10.71 1.54
CA GLN A 157 -21.07 9.72 0.57
C GLN A 157 -20.39 8.39 0.78
N VAL A 158 -21.18 7.31 0.80
CA VAL A 158 -20.71 5.94 0.98
C VAL A 158 -20.70 5.22 -0.37
N VAL A 159 -19.54 4.72 -0.76
CA VAL A 159 -19.34 4.00 -2.01
C VAL A 159 -18.98 2.54 -1.77
N THR A 160 -19.16 1.69 -2.78
CA THR A 160 -18.79 0.28 -2.72
C THR A 160 -17.42 0.08 -3.36
N VAL A 161 -16.55 -0.63 -2.66
CA VAL A 161 -15.24 -1.08 -3.18
C VAL A 161 -15.48 -2.19 -4.20
N GLU A 162 -14.99 -2.04 -5.40
CA GLU A 162 -15.08 -3.04 -6.44
C GLU A 162 -13.91 -4.04 -6.40
N ARG A 163 -14.08 -5.17 -7.07
CA ARG A 163 -13.01 -6.18 -7.20
C ARG A 163 -11.80 -5.60 -7.96
N SER A 164 -12.03 -4.76 -8.96
CA SER A 164 -11.02 -4.05 -9.74
C SER A 164 -10.14 -3.14 -8.86
N ASP A 165 -10.72 -2.49 -7.85
CA ASP A 165 -9.98 -1.59 -6.96
C ASP A 165 -8.92 -2.33 -6.13
N VAL A 166 -9.28 -3.54 -5.64
CA VAL A 166 -8.42 -4.35 -4.77
C VAL A 166 -7.53 -5.35 -5.53
N TYR A 167 -7.82 -5.60 -6.81
CA TYR A 167 -7.03 -6.51 -7.62
C TYR A 167 -5.59 -5.99 -7.77
N ALA A 168 -4.61 -6.82 -7.42
CA ALA A 168 -3.19 -6.46 -7.47
C ALA A 168 -2.85 -5.11 -6.79
N ALA A 169 -3.64 -4.70 -5.77
CA ALA A 169 -3.44 -3.44 -5.07
C ALA A 169 -2.20 -3.43 -4.15
N SER A 170 -1.50 -4.56 -4.00
CA SER A 170 -0.33 -4.71 -3.12
C SER A 170 -0.66 -4.42 -1.65
N THR A 171 -0.68 -3.15 -1.24
CA THR A 171 -1.05 -2.74 0.13
C THR A 171 -2.45 -2.15 0.14
N THR A 172 -3.38 -2.82 0.84
CA THR A 172 -4.73 -2.30 1.09
C THR A 172 -5.35 -2.90 2.34
N TYR A 173 -6.15 -2.11 3.06
CA TYR A 173 -7.02 -2.52 4.17
C TYR A 173 -8.43 -2.87 3.70
N LEU A 174 -8.77 -2.56 2.44
CA LEU A 174 -10.09 -2.73 1.86
C LEU A 174 -10.28 -4.11 1.23
N ARG A 175 -11.53 -4.54 1.18
CA ARG A 175 -11.96 -5.77 0.50
C ARG A 175 -13.06 -5.45 -0.49
N ALA A 176 -13.16 -6.23 -1.55
CA ALA A 176 -14.25 -6.11 -2.51
C ALA A 176 -15.62 -6.21 -1.81
N ASN A 177 -16.60 -5.46 -2.29
CA ASN A 177 -17.97 -5.32 -1.79
C ASN A 177 -18.09 -4.64 -0.40
N GLU A 178 -17.02 -4.13 0.17
CA GLU A 178 -17.12 -3.30 1.38
C GLU A 178 -17.65 -1.91 1.03
N ARG A 179 -18.44 -1.35 1.95
CA ARG A 179 -18.96 0.01 1.85
C ARG A 179 -18.13 0.94 2.74
N VAL A 180 -17.68 2.04 2.18
CA VAL A 180 -16.78 2.98 2.86
C VAL A 180 -17.09 4.41 2.42
N SER A 181 -17.05 5.39 3.35
CA SER A 181 -17.25 6.80 3.00
C SER A 181 -16.04 7.38 2.27
N LEU A 182 -16.28 8.40 1.44
CA LEU A 182 -15.22 9.14 0.76
C LEU A 182 -14.23 9.76 1.76
N HIS A 183 -14.73 10.23 2.91
CA HIS A 183 -13.92 10.69 4.03
C HIS A 183 -12.92 9.62 4.50
N ASN A 184 -13.39 8.41 4.74
CA ASN A 184 -12.52 7.31 5.18
C ASN A 184 -11.54 6.85 4.09
N LEU A 185 -11.95 6.91 2.82
CA LEU A 185 -11.06 6.61 1.68
C LEU A 185 -9.92 7.63 1.60
N LEU A 186 -10.21 8.92 1.78
CA LEU A 186 -9.19 9.95 1.78
C LEU A 186 -8.18 9.75 2.92
N HIS A 187 -8.65 9.39 4.12
CA HIS A 187 -7.80 9.06 5.28
C HIS A 187 -6.96 7.80 5.01
N LEU A 188 -7.52 6.75 4.44
CA LEU A 188 -6.78 5.55 4.04
C LEU A 188 -5.69 5.86 3.02
N THR A 189 -6.00 6.70 2.04
CA THR A 189 -5.07 7.11 0.99
C THR A 189 -3.88 7.86 1.55
N LEU A 190 -4.11 8.87 2.40
CA LEU A 190 -3.06 9.77 2.88
C LEU A 190 -2.31 9.25 4.11
N ILE A 191 -2.98 8.57 5.05
CA ILE A 191 -2.37 8.09 6.30
C ILE A 191 -1.69 6.73 6.09
N ALA A 192 -2.42 5.77 5.51
CA ALA A 192 -1.96 4.39 5.38
C ALA A 192 -1.35 4.09 4.00
N SER A 193 -1.38 5.06 3.09
CA SER A 193 -0.93 4.87 1.70
C SER A 193 -1.65 3.71 1.00
N ASP A 194 -2.97 3.57 1.23
CA ASP A 194 -3.79 2.49 0.70
C ASP A 194 -4.02 2.66 -0.81
N ASN A 195 -3.59 1.66 -1.58
CA ASN A 195 -3.66 1.73 -3.04
C ASN A 195 -5.07 1.56 -3.57
N ALA A 196 -5.87 0.68 -2.95
CA ALA A 196 -7.27 0.49 -3.37
C ALA A 196 -8.10 1.73 -3.04
N ALA A 197 -7.87 2.38 -1.90
CA ALA A 197 -8.56 3.62 -1.56
C ALA A 197 -8.31 4.72 -2.61
N ALA A 198 -7.07 4.92 -3.04
CA ALA A 198 -6.73 5.87 -4.11
C ALA A 198 -7.43 5.53 -5.43
N ARG A 199 -7.51 4.24 -5.79
CA ARG A 199 -8.23 3.80 -7.00
C ARG A 199 -9.74 4.02 -6.90
N VAL A 200 -10.35 3.76 -5.73
CA VAL A 200 -11.78 4.05 -5.52
C VAL A 200 -12.05 5.53 -5.67
N LEU A 201 -11.24 6.41 -5.04
CA LEU A 201 -11.40 7.87 -5.18
C LEU A 201 -11.38 8.31 -6.64
N ALA A 202 -10.43 7.83 -7.43
CA ALA A 202 -10.34 8.14 -8.85
C ALA A 202 -11.51 7.58 -9.66
N ARG A 203 -11.94 6.34 -9.37
CA ARG A 203 -13.04 5.69 -10.09
C ARG A 203 -14.39 6.38 -9.88
N VAL A 204 -14.65 6.86 -8.66
CA VAL A 204 -15.93 7.51 -8.32
C VAL A 204 -15.96 8.99 -8.64
N SER A 205 -14.84 9.57 -9.01
CA SER A 205 -14.73 10.95 -9.48
C SER A 205 -15.35 11.12 -10.87
N HIS A 206 -15.66 12.34 -11.23
CA HIS A 206 -16.24 12.65 -12.54
C HIS A 206 -15.39 12.10 -13.70
N GLY A 207 -16.03 11.42 -14.65
CA GLY A 207 -15.35 10.79 -15.79
C GLY A 207 -14.58 9.49 -15.47
N GLY A 208 -14.55 9.05 -14.22
CA GLY A 208 -13.88 7.80 -13.80
C GLY A 208 -12.35 7.90 -13.83
N THR A 209 -11.68 6.75 -13.72
CA THR A 209 -10.22 6.69 -13.53
C THR A 209 -9.42 7.33 -14.67
N ALA A 210 -9.82 7.16 -15.92
CA ALA A 210 -9.08 7.71 -17.06
C ALA A 210 -9.09 9.24 -17.03
N SER A 211 -10.26 9.86 -16.93
CA SER A 211 -10.40 11.31 -16.82
C SER A 211 -9.75 11.86 -15.55
N PHE A 212 -9.77 11.09 -14.46
CA PHE A 212 -9.09 11.46 -13.24
C PHE A 212 -7.57 11.58 -13.42
N VAL A 213 -6.93 10.65 -14.13
CA VAL A 213 -5.50 10.69 -14.43
C VAL A 213 -5.17 11.83 -15.39
N GLU A 214 -6.03 12.12 -16.35
CA GLU A 214 -5.90 13.31 -17.20
C GLU A 214 -5.87 14.58 -16.36
N ARG A 215 -6.82 14.75 -15.43
CA ARG A 215 -6.87 15.90 -14.51
C ARG A 215 -5.66 15.96 -13.57
N MET A 216 -5.08 14.81 -13.15
CA MET A 216 -3.82 14.82 -12.39
C MET A 216 -2.68 15.43 -13.20
N ASN A 217 -2.60 15.16 -14.51
CA ASN A 217 -1.59 15.74 -15.38
C ASN A 217 -1.87 17.21 -15.69
N GLU A 218 -3.12 17.59 -15.88
CA GLU A 218 -3.53 19.01 -16.03
C GLU A 218 -3.16 19.81 -14.79
N LYS A 219 -3.42 19.28 -13.58
CA LYS A 219 -3.02 19.89 -12.33
C LYS A 219 -1.50 20.00 -12.18
N ALA A 220 -0.74 19.00 -12.68
CA ALA A 220 0.72 19.10 -12.70
C ALA A 220 1.19 20.27 -13.57
N ILE A 221 0.58 20.48 -14.72
CA ILE A 221 0.86 21.63 -15.61
C ILE A 221 0.48 22.95 -14.90
N GLU A 222 -0.71 23.03 -14.31
CA GLU A 222 -1.18 24.21 -13.58
C GLU A 222 -0.22 24.61 -12.45
N LEU A 223 0.31 23.63 -11.72
CA LEU A 223 1.27 23.84 -10.65
C LEU A 223 2.71 24.07 -11.15
N GLY A 224 2.95 24.03 -12.48
CA GLY A 224 4.27 24.18 -13.09
C GLY A 224 5.22 23.04 -12.70
N LEU A 225 4.72 21.81 -12.64
CA LEU A 225 5.51 20.61 -12.34
C LEU A 225 6.01 20.00 -13.66
N GLU A 226 7.04 20.60 -14.23
CA GLU A 226 7.51 20.32 -15.61
C GLU A 226 8.14 18.94 -15.78
N SER A 227 8.60 18.34 -14.68
CA SER A 227 9.21 17.01 -14.66
C SER A 227 8.23 15.90 -14.21
N THR A 228 6.93 16.23 -14.07
CA THR A 228 5.95 15.34 -13.45
C THR A 228 4.95 14.81 -14.46
N THR A 229 4.70 13.50 -14.38
CA THR A 229 3.66 12.80 -15.13
C THR A 229 3.00 11.75 -14.25
N PHE A 230 1.69 11.58 -14.40
CA PHE A 230 0.91 10.56 -13.69
C PHE A 230 0.28 9.58 -14.68
N ALA A 231 0.35 8.29 -14.36
CA ALA A 231 -0.20 7.18 -15.14
C ALA A 231 -1.22 6.36 -14.36
N ASP A 232 -1.26 6.49 -13.02
CA ASP A 232 -2.31 5.90 -12.18
C ASP A 232 -2.47 6.71 -10.88
N PRO A 233 -3.60 6.58 -10.16
CA PRO A 233 -3.84 7.37 -8.95
C PRO A 233 -3.14 6.81 -7.70
N SER A 234 -2.56 5.61 -7.74
CA SER A 234 -2.01 4.93 -6.57
C SER A 234 -0.49 5.00 -6.47
N GLY A 235 0.20 5.24 -7.58
CA GLY A 235 1.66 5.20 -7.67
C GLY A 235 2.22 3.79 -7.85
N LEU A 236 1.39 2.81 -8.23
CA LEU A 236 1.85 1.47 -8.56
C LEU A 236 2.44 1.38 -9.97
N ASN A 237 2.02 2.25 -10.86
CA ASN A 237 2.59 2.32 -12.19
C ASN A 237 3.93 3.06 -12.15
N PRO A 238 5.05 2.46 -12.59
CA PRO A 238 6.36 3.12 -12.58
C PRO A 238 6.46 4.34 -13.50
N ALA A 239 5.48 4.53 -14.38
CA ALA A 239 5.37 5.73 -15.20
C ALA A 239 4.81 6.96 -14.44
N ASN A 240 4.46 6.83 -13.14
CA ASN A 240 4.33 7.98 -12.27
C ASN A 240 5.72 8.53 -11.97
N ILE A 241 6.09 9.59 -12.65
CA ILE A 241 7.43 10.18 -12.63
C ILE A 241 7.34 11.62 -12.13
N SER A 242 8.33 12.05 -11.35
CA SER A 242 8.51 13.43 -10.92
C SER A 242 9.97 13.68 -10.56
N SER A 243 10.28 14.91 -10.18
CA SER A 243 11.56 15.32 -9.61
C SER A 243 11.40 15.74 -8.14
N ALA A 244 12.49 15.75 -7.37
CA ALA A 244 12.45 16.23 -5.98
C ALA A 244 12.00 17.71 -5.93
N TYR A 245 12.39 18.50 -6.91
CA TYR A 245 11.99 19.89 -7.05
C TYR A 245 10.47 20.03 -7.23
N ASP A 246 9.88 19.31 -8.21
CA ASP A 246 8.43 19.32 -8.44
C ASP A 246 7.64 18.80 -7.24
N LEU A 247 8.14 17.73 -6.60
CA LEU A 247 7.51 17.20 -5.39
C LEU A 247 7.52 18.21 -4.24
N SER A 248 8.54 19.05 -4.12
CA SER A 248 8.57 20.10 -3.11
C SER A 248 7.42 21.08 -3.29
N ARG A 249 7.11 21.43 -4.52
CA ARG A 249 6.00 22.34 -4.89
C ARG A 249 4.64 21.66 -4.63
N LEU A 250 4.48 20.43 -5.09
CA LEU A 250 3.24 19.64 -4.86
C LEU A 250 2.95 19.47 -3.37
N ILE A 251 3.98 19.12 -2.57
CA ILE A 251 3.81 18.92 -1.13
C ILE A 251 3.51 20.24 -0.44
N SER A 252 4.15 21.35 -0.83
CA SER A 252 3.85 22.66 -0.29
C SER A 252 2.42 23.07 -0.58
N PHE A 253 1.95 22.87 -1.81
CA PHE A 253 0.56 23.14 -2.21
C PHE A 253 -0.43 22.31 -1.36
N ALA A 254 -0.22 21.01 -1.25
CA ALA A 254 -1.08 20.12 -0.46
C ALA A 254 -1.03 20.43 1.05
N ALA A 255 0.12 20.86 1.57
CA ALA A 255 0.29 21.22 2.98
C ALA A 255 -0.36 22.56 3.35
N ALA A 256 -0.68 23.39 2.37
CA ALA A 256 -1.44 24.63 2.53
C ALA A 256 -2.96 24.41 2.48
N ASP A 257 -3.44 23.27 1.95
CA ASP A 257 -4.87 22.93 1.90
C ASP A 257 -5.36 22.48 3.28
N GLU A 258 -6.33 23.20 3.85
CA GLU A 258 -6.91 22.93 5.17
C GLU A 258 -7.63 21.58 5.27
N ARG A 259 -8.00 20.96 4.16
CA ARG A 259 -8.63 19.63 4.10
C ARG A 259 -7.60 18.50 4.06
N ILE A 260 -6.42 18.74 3.47
CA ILE A 260 -5.35 17.74 3.27
C ILE A 260 -4.36 17.75 4.44
N ALA A 261 -3.88 18.93 4.83
CA ALA A 261 -2.82 19.07 5.82
C ALA A 261 -3.11 18.39 7.18
N PRO A 262 -4.32 18.51 7.78
CA PRO A 262 -4.63 17.82 9.02
C PRO A 262 -4.57 16.30 8.89
N ILE A 263 -5.02 15.75 7.75
CA ILE A 263 -5.00 14.30 7.50
C ILE A 263 -3.54 13.81 7.42
N MET A 264 -2.69 14.50 6.65
CA MET A 264 -1.28 14.15 6.50
C MET A 264 -0.51 14.19 7.83
N ARG A 265 -0.91 15.04 8.77
CA ARG A 265 -0.29 15.20 10.11
C ARG A 265 -0.88 14.27 11.16
N THR A 266 -1.91 13.48 10.84
CA THR A 266 -2.56 12.58 11.80
C THR A 266 -1.72 11.32 12.02
N PRO A 267 -1.21 11.05 13.25
CA PRO A 267 -0.33 9.90 13.53
C PRO A 267 -1.03 8.55 13.39
N SER A 268 -2.30 8.47 13.80
CA SER A 268 -3.13 7.27 13.66
C SER A 268 -4.59 7.64 13.55
N TYR A 269 -5.36 6.83 12.84
CA TYR A 269 -6.77 7.08 12.63
C TYR A 269 -7.57 5.78 12.78
N GLN A 270 -8.75 5.88 13.38
CA GLN A 270 -9.68 4.76 13.52
C GLN A 270 -10.91 5.01 12.65
N LEU A 271 -11.24 4.04 11.81
CA LEU A 271 -12.33 4.16 10.85
C LEU A 271 -13.17 2.88 10.79
N SER A 272 -14.41 3.04 10.36
CA SER A 272 -15.32 1.94 10.09
C SER A 272 -15.36 1.63 8.59
N VAL A 273 -15.24 0.35 8.24
CA VAL A 273 -15.36 -0.16 6.87
C VAL A 273 -16.34 -1.33 6.91
N GLY A 274 -17.54 -1.11 6.39
CA GLY A 274 -18.63 -2.07 6.54
C GLY A 274 -18.91 -2.39 8.01
N ARG A 275 -18.72 -3.66 8.40
CA ARG A 275 -18.88 -4.11 9.81
C ARG A 275 -17.56 -4.14 10.59
N ARG A 276 -16.46 -3.71 10.01
CA ARG A 276 -15.13 -3.76 10.62
C ARG A 276 -14.71 -2.39 11.13
N THR A 277 -14.07 -2.36 12.27
CA THR A 277 -13.33 -1.19 12.75
C THR A 277 -11.85 -1.42 12.47
N LEU A 278 -11.20 -0.49 11.79
CA LEU A 278 -9.78 -0.52 11.46
C LEU A 278 -9.07 0.59 12.21
N LYS A 279 -7.89 0.29 12.71
CA LYS A 279 -6.92 1.30 13.17
C LYS A 279 -5.75 1.31 12.20
N ILE A 280 -5.52 2.45 11.58
CA ILE A 280 -4.40 2.69 10.68
C ILE A 280 -3.38 3.62 11.34
N ASN A 281 -2.11 3.47 10.97
CA ASN A 281 -1.04 4.33 11.43
C ASN A 281 -0.43 5.05 10.24
N ASN A 282 0.03 6.26 10.46
CA ASN A 282 0.69 7.04 9.43
C ASN A 282 2.00 6.36 8.99
N THR A 283 2.22 6.33 7.69
CA THR A 283 3.47 5.83 7.11
C THR A 283 4.66 6.75 7.42
N ASN A 284 4.40 8.02 7.69
CA ASN A 284 5.41 8.97 8.17
C ASN A 284 5.69 8.72 9.66
N LYS A 285 6.78 7.99 9.93
CA LYS A 285 7.19 7.62 11.29
C LYS A 285 7.71 8.81 12.12
N LEU A 286 8.05 9.93 11.50
CA LEU A 286 8.50 11.13 12.20
C LEU A 286 7.37 11.73 13.05
N LEU A 287 6.11 11.56 12.65
CA LEU A 287 4.96 12.02 13.43
C LEU A 287 4.80 11.30 14.77
N ALA A 288 5.35 10.10 14.94
CA ALA A 288 5.30 9.35 16.19
C ALA A 288 6.36 9.78 17.22
N GLY A 289 7.37 10.55 16.82
CA GLY A 289 8.49 11.02 17.66
C GLY A 289 8.36 12.45 18.19
N THR A 290 7.33 13.17 17.82
CA THR A 290 7.13 14.59 18.21
C THR A 290 6.27 14.73 19.49
N ARG A 291 6.60 13.95 20.54
CA ARG A 291 6.07 14.17 21.89
C ARG A 291 7.19 14.57 22.83
#